data_424dbd5097118d2d50f1f2dd5ea616a1
#
_entry.id   424dbd5097118d2d50f1f2dd5ea616a1
#
_cell.length_a   1.000
_cell.length_b   1.000
_cell.length_c   1.000
_cell.angle_alpha   90.00
_cell.angle_beta   90.00
_cell.angle_gamma   90.00
#
_symmetry.space_group_name_H-M   'P 1'
#
loop_
_entity.id
_entity.type
_entity.pdbx_description
1 polymer ?
#
loop_
_entity_poly.entity_id
_entity_poly.type
_entity_poly.pdbx_seq_one_letter_code
_entity_poly.pdbx_strand_id
1 'polypeptide(L)'
;MLFDTHAHYDDERFDADRDALLASMPEKNVGLIVNPGCDLPTSRMAVALAEKFDFVYAAVGIHPENCGDFVPEQIDALRNLAKNPRVVAIGEIGLDYYWVENPPRALQQEVLRRQLGLAEELQLPVIIHDRDAHGDTMAIVREFPRVKGVFHCFAGSAEMARELIQMGWMLSFNGAATFKNAKKAPEVIAAAPLSMLMIETDAPYLTPVPHRGERNDSSYVRFVAEKIAQIKGLTPEEVEKATWENGRRFFGV
;
A
#
# COMPACT_ATOMS: atom_id res chain seq x y z
N MET A 1 -6.27 8.00 16.45
CA MET A 1 -4.99 7.36 16.09
C MET A 1 -4.97 7.12 14.59
N LEU A 2 -3.79 7.22 14.00
CA LEU A 2 -3.55 7.08 12.57
C LEU A 2 -3.05 5.67 12.23
N PHE A 3 -3.50 5.13 11.11
CA PHE A 3 -2.99 3.90 10.53
C PHE A 3 -2.36 4.24 9.16
N ASP A 4 -1.04 4.14 9.07
CA ASP A 4 -0.31 4.25 7.81
C ASP A 4 -0.30 2.87 7.14
N THR A 5 -1.12 2.70 6.09
CA THR A 5 -1.32 1.39 5.48
C THR A 5 -0.23 1.00 4.48
N HIS A 6 0.76 1.88 4.23
CA HIS A 6 1.86 1.60 3.30
C HIS A 6 3.04 2.56 3.52
N ALA A 7 4.15 2.04 4.05
CA ALA A 7 5.39 2.80 4.25
C ALA A 7 6.61 1.86 4.19
N HIS A 8 7.65 2.26 3.47
CA HIS A 8 8.87 1.50 3.25
C HIS A 8 9.98 1.88 4.24
N TYR A 9 9.85 1.46 5.49
CA TYR A 9 10.90 1.66 6.48
C TYR A 9 12.12 0.74 6.26
N ASP A 10 12.06 -0.18 5.30
CA ASP A 10 13.20 -0.95 4.78
C ASP A 10 14.11 -0.13 3.86
N ASP A 11 13.68 1.03 3.35
CA ASP A 11 14.46 1.91 2.46
C ASP A 11 15.73 2.44 3.15
N GLU A 12 16.86 2.49 2.40
CA GLU A 12 18.18 2.92 2.87
C GLU A 12 18.19 4.35 3.43
N ARG A 13 17.27 5.21 2.99
CA ARG A 13 17.12 6.57 3.53
C ARG A 13 16.78 6.62 5.00
N PHE A 14 16.33 5.50 5.58
CA PHE A 14 16.07 5.38 7.00
C PHE A 14 17.22 4.72 7.79
N ASP A 15 18.28 4.21 7.15
CA ASP A 15 19.33 3.43 7.81
C ASP A 15 19.93 4.14 9.03
N ALA A 16 20.10 5.45 8.97
CA ALA A 16 20.73 6.22 10.02
C ALA A 16 19.86 6.36 11.30
N ASP A 17 18.53 6.30 11.17
CA ASP A 17 17.63 6.65 12.29
C ASP A 17 16.34 5.80 12.34
N ARG A 18 16.21 4.77 11.51
CA ARG A 18 15.02 3.91 11.38
C ARG A 18 14.37 3.51 12.70
N ASP A 19 15.18 2.96 13.60
CA ASP A 19 14.69 2.45 14.86
C ASP A 19 14.20 3.56 15.79
N ALA A 20 14.94 4.66 15.88
CA ALA A 20 14.57 5.81 16.70
C ALA A 20 13.32 6.50 16.13
N LEU A 21 13.25 6.59 14.80
CA LEU A 21 12.10 7.17 14.10
C LEU A 21 10.84 6.33 14.34
N LEU A 22 10.90 5.01 14.11
CA LEU A 22 9.77 4.11 14.36
C LEU A 22 9.35 4.16 15.84
N ALA A 23 10.28 4.09 16.78
CA ALA A 23 9.97 4.18 18.21
C ALA A 23 9.22 5.46 18.60
N SER A 24 9.40 6.55 17.84
CA SER A 24 8.72 7.83 18.07
C SER A 24 7.28 7.91 17.51
N MET A 25 6.85 6.96 16.68
CA MET A 25 5.57 7.03 15.96
C MET A 25 4.32 7.03 16.88
N PRO A 26 4.27 6.22 17.95
CA PRO A 26 3.13 6.27 18.88
C PRO A 26 2.93 7.65 19.53
N GLU A 27 4.01 8.37 19.85
CA GLU A 27 3.95 9.73 20.40
C GLU A 27 3.40 10.75 19.39
N LYS A 28 3.51 10.44 18.08
CA LYS A 28 2.99 11.24 16.96
C LYS A 28 1.58 10.80 16.52
N ASN A 29 0.86 10.05 17.38
CA ASN A 29 -0.49 9.53 17.13
C ASN A 29 -0.58 8.47 15.99
N VAL A 30 0.54 7.88 15.55
CA VAL A 30 0.56 6.76 14.60
C VAL A 30 0.51 5.47 15.41
N GLY A 31 -0.60 4.75 15.30
CA GLY A 31 -0.84 3.56 16.08
C GLY A 31 -0.56 2.25 15.36
N LEU A 32 -0.61 2.24 14.01
CA LEU A 32 -0.32 1.07 13.18
C LEU A 32 0.37 1.50 11.88
N ILE A 33 1.26 0.62 11.39
CA ILE A 33 1.99 0.78 10.11
C ILE A 33 2.02 -0.58 9.40
N VAL A 34 1.79 -0.61 8.09
CA VAL A 34 2.13 -1.76 7.24
C VAL A 34 3.36 -1.42 6.41
N ASN A 35 4.42 -2.22 6.53
CA ASN A 35 5.62 -2.13 5.71
C ASN A 35 5.58 -3.23 4.64
N PRO A 36 5.37 -2.92 3.37
CA PRO A 36 5.45 -3.91 2.30
C PRO A 36 6.90 -4.12 1.84
N GLY A 37 7.23 -5.37 1.50
CA GLY A 37 8.47 -5.69 0.79
C GLY A 37 8.29 -5.60 -0.72
N CYS A 38 9.36 -5.26 -1.43
CA CYS A 38 9.39 -5.17 -2.88
C CYS A 38 10.13 -6.33 -3.56
N ASP A 39 10.82 -7.15 -2.75
CA ASP A 39 11.55 -8.37 -3.13
C ASP A 39 11.75 -9.26 -1.90
N LEU A 40 12.49 -10.38 -2.02
CA LEU A 40 12.73 -11.27 -0.88
C LEU A 40 13.60 -10.62 0.22
N PRO A 41 14.68 -9.88 -0.08
CA PRO A 41 15.45 -9.14 0.93
C PRO A 41 14.59 -8.16 1.73
N THR A 42 13.88 -7.28 1.06
CA THR A 42 13.03 -6.26 1.70
C THR A 42 11.81 -6.87 2.40
N SER A 43 11.23 -7.96 1.86
CA SER A 43 10.18 -8.72 2.55
C SER A 43 10.68 -9.33 3.87
N ARG A 44 11.92 -9.86 3.92
CA ARG A 44 12.52 -10.34 5.19
C ARG A 44 12.74 -9.19 6.18
N MET A 45 13.17 -8.05 5.68
CA MET A 45 13.37 -6.86 6.52
C MET A 45 12.05 -6.34 7.08
N ALA A 46 10.99 -6.29 6.25
CA ALA A 46 9.64 -5.91 6.69
C ALA A 46 9.15 -6.82 7.84
N VAL A 47 9.35 -8.15 7.70
CA VAL A 47 9.02 -9.12 8.77
C VAL A 47 9.84 -8.84 10.03
N ALA A 48 11.15 -8.59 9.91
CA ALA A 48 12.01 -8.30 11.07
C ALA A 48 11.59 -6.99 11.79
N LEU A 49 11.18 -5.96 11.06
CA LEU A 49 10.63 -4.73 11.63
C LEU A 49 9.30 -5.00 12.36
N ALA A 50 8.43 -5.83 11.78
CA ALA A 50 7.16 -6.21 12.38
C ALA A 50 7.31 -7.08 13.64
N GLU A 51 8.36 -7.87 13.73
CA GLU A 51 8.72 -8.61 14.95
C GLU A 51 9.30 -7.70 16.05
N LYS A 52 9.96 -6.62 15.64
CA LYS A 52 10.61 -5.68 16.56
C LYS A 52 9.67 -4.65 17.17
N PHE A 53 8.67 -4.19 16.40
CA PHE A 53 7.73 -3.13 16.79
C PHE A 53 6.29 -3.65 16.76
N ASP A 54 5.62 -3.70 17.90
CA ASP A 54 4.27 -4.27 18.04
C ASP A 54 3.18 -3.57 17.20
N PHE A 55 3.42 -2.34 16.78
CA PHE A 55 2.50 -1.56 15.94
C PHE A 55 2.85 -1.63 14.45
N VAL A 56 3.91 -2.37 14.06
CA VAL A 56 4.31 -2.58 12.66
C VAL A 56 3.85 -3.96 12.23
N TYR A 57 3.28 -4.04 11.03
CA TYR A 57 2.94 -5.27 10.32
C TYR A 57 3.69 -5.31 8.99
N ALA A 58 3.85 -6.48 8.42
CA ALA A 58 4.53 -6.67 7.14
C ALA A 58 3.56 -7.12 6.05
N ALA A 59 3.82 -6.71 4.83
CA ALA A 59 3.39 -7.43 3.64
C ALA A 59 4.62 -7.97 2.91
N VAL A 60 4.48 -9.11 2.21
CA VAL A 60 5.59 -9.75 1.52
C VAL A 60 5.25 -9.97 0.05
N GLY A 61 6.14 -9.57 -0.84
CA GLY A 61 5.86 -9.63 -2.27
C GLY A 61 7.09 -9.34 -3.14
N ILE A 62 6.86 -9.38 -4.45
CA ILE A 62 7.82 -9.00 -5.49
C ILE A 62 7.17 -7.93 -6.33
N HIS A 63 7.69 -6.71 -6.22
CA HIS A 63 7.26 -5.54 -6.96
C HIS A 63 7.55 -5.71 -8.46
N PRO A 64 6.75 -5.14 -9.36
CA PRO A 64 6.98 -5.26 -10.80
C PRO A 64 8.36 -4.78 -11.26
N GLU A 65 8.93 -3.77 -10.63
CA GLU A 65 10.29 -3.29 -10.94
C GLU A 65 11.38 -4.31 -10.56
N ASN A 66 11.10 -5.21 -9.59
CA ASN A 66 12.07 -6.16 -9.04
C ASN A 66 11.88 -7.60 -9.57
N CYS A 67 10.96 -7.81 -10.52
CA CYS A 67 10.65 -9.15 -11.01
C CYS A 67 11.56 -9.66 -12.15
N GLY A 68 12.60 -8.91 -12.54
CA GLY A 68 13.48 -9.24 -13.68
C GLY A 68 14.13 -10.62 -13.58
N ASP A 69 14.58 -11.00 -12.40
CA ASP A 69 15.22 -12.29 -12.11
C ASP A 69 14.27 -13.26 -11.39
N PHE A 70 12.97 -13.13 -11.67
CA PHE A 70 11.98 -13.98 -11.03
C PHE A 70 12.19 -15.46 -11.37
N VAL A 71 12.16 -16.31 -10.32
CA VAL A 71 12.12 -17.77 -10.42
C VAL A 71 10.96 -18.32 -9.56
N PRO A 72 10.32 -19.44 -9.97
CA PRO A 72 9.13 -19.98 -9.27
C PRO A 72 9.35 -20.25 -7.78
N GLU A 73 10.56 -20.60 -7.37
CA GLU A 73 10.95 -20.89 -6.00
C GLU A 73 10.80 -19.67 -5.06
N GLN A 74 10.77 -18.46 -5.61
CA GLN A 74 10.51 -17.26 -4.84
C GLN A 74 9.09 -17.20 -4.29
N ILE A 75 8.11 -17.82 -4.95
CA ILE A 75 6.74 -17.98 -4.44
C ILE A 75 6.74 -18.84 -3.17
N ASP A 76 7.55 -19.91 -3.12
CA ASP A 76 7.68 -20.74 -1.93
C ASP A 76 8.37 -20.00 -0.79
N ALA A 77 9.33 -19.15 -1.11
CA ALA A 77 9.96 -18.28 -0.12
C ALA A 77 8.96 -17.27 0.46
N LEU A 78 8.13 -16.61 -0.37
CA LEU A 78 7.05 -15.72 0.10
C LEU A 78 6.02 -16.48 0.94
N ARG A 79 5.60 -17.69 0.51
CA ARG A 79 4.70 -18.56 1.27
C ARG A 79 5.25 -18.87 2.67
N ASN A 80 6.55 -19.08 2.78
CA ASN A 80 7.20 -19.33 4.07
C ASN A 80 7.24 -18.08 4.95
N LEU A 81 7.55 -16.90 4.39
CA LEU A 81 7.50 -15.63 5.13
C LEU A 81 6.07 -15.33 5.61
N ALA A 82 5.07 -15.60 4.77
CA ALA A 82 3.66 -15.36 5.10
C ALA A 82 3.10 -16.24 6.24
N LYS A 83 3.85 -17.25 6.71
CA LYS A 83 3.50 -18.00 7.93
C LYS A 83 3.71 -17.20 9.22
N ASN A 84 4.47 -16.12 9.16
CA ASN A 84 4.67 -15.25 10.30
C ASN A 84 3.36 -14.50 10.60
N PRO A 85 2.86 -14.52 11.86
CA PRO A 85 1.58 -13.89 12.21
C PRO A 85 1.60 -12.35 12.07
N ARG A 86 2.78 -11.76 11.89
CA ARG A 86 2.91 -10.32 11.62
C ARG A 86 2.80 -9.98 10.14
N VAL A 87 2.73 -10.98 9.24
CA VAL A 87 2.48 -10.78 7.81
C VAL A 87 0.97 -10.77 7.58
N VAL A 88 0.46 -9.66 7.09
CA VAL A 88 -0.99 -9.40 6.97
C VAL A 88 -1.48 -9.26 5.53
N ALA A 89 -0.57 -9.27 4.55
CA ALA A 89 -0.91 -9.20 3.13
C ALA A 89 0.20 -9.77 2.25
N ILE A 90 -0.16 -10.13 1.01
CA ILE A 90 0.80 -10.30 -0.08
C ILE A 90 0.95 -8.95 -0.79
N GLY A 91 2.15 -8.40 -0.81
CA GLY A 91 2.44 -7.06 -1.33
C GLY A 91 3.85 -6.57 -0.95
N GLU A 92 4.38 -5.63 -1.70
CA GLU A 92 3.74 -4.92 -2.79
C GLU A 92 3.87 -5.71 -4.10
N ILE A 93 2.76 -5.87 -4.83
CA ILE A 93 2.72 -6.61 -6.09
C ILE A 93 1.94 -5.78 -7.13
N GLY A 94 2.13 -6.04 -8.41
CA GLY A 94 1.37 -5.27 -9.39
C GLY A 94 2.04 -5.13 -10.74
N LEU A 95 1.74 -4.02 -11.42
CA LEU A 95 2.28 -3.69 -12.73
C LEU A 95 2.77 -2.23 -12.77
N ASP A 96 3.96 -2.01 -13.34
CA ASP A 96 4.52 -0.69 -13.63
C ASP A 96 4.99 -0.63 -15.08
N TYR A 97 4.30 0.17 -15.89
CA TYR A 97 4.63 0.37 -17.30
C TYR A 97 5.22 1.76 -17.57
N TYR A 98 5.48 2.52 -16.51
CA TYR A 98 5.99 3.88 -16.62
C TYR A 98 7.49 3.92 -17.00
N TRP A 99 8.32 3.09 -16.34
CA TRP A 99 9.75 3.10 -16.58
C TRP A 99 10.12 2.15 -17.73
N VAL A 100 10.94 2.63 -18.67
CA VAL A 100 11.34 1.86 -19.85
C VAL A 100 12.28 0.70 -19.50
N GLU A 101 13.06 0.87 -18.43
CA GLU A 101 14.00 -0.11 -17.88
C GLU A 101 13.34 -1.24 -17.07
N ASN A 102 12.08 -1.12 -16.77
CA ASN A 102 11.34 -2.15 -16.02
C ASN A 102 11.32 -3.48 -16.76
N PRO A 103 11.21 -4.60 -16.03
CA PRO A 103 11.04 -5.92 -16.61
C PRO A 103 9.92 -5.98 -17.66
N PRO A 104 10.00 -6.87 -18.66
CA PRO A 104 8.99 -6.98 -19.71
C PRO A 104 7.57 -7.14 -19.14
N ARG A 105 6.59 -6.44 -19.73
CA ARG A 105 5.18 -6.47 -19.29
C ARG A 105 4.62 -7.87 -19.10
N ALA A 106 4.96 -8.81 -20.03
CA ALA A 106 4.51 -10.19 -19.93
C ALA A 106 5.04 -10.90 -18.68
N LEU A 107 6.30 -10.62 -18.28
CA LEU A 107 6.88 -11.15 -17.05
C LEU A 107 6.20 -10.55 -15.82
N GLN A 108 6.02 -9.22 -15.77
CA GLN A 108 5.30 -8.57 -14.68
C GLN A 108 3.91 -9.17 -14.50
N GLN A 109 3.15 -9.37 -15.59
CA GLN A 109 1.82 -9.97 -15.57
C GLN A 109 1.83 -11.43 -15.07
N GLU A 110 2.83 -12.22 -15.47
CA GLU A 110 2.99 -13.58 -14.96
C GLU A 110 3.26 -13.60 -13.47
N VAL A 111 4.20 -12.77 -13.01
CA VAL A 111 4.57 -12.69 -11.59
C VAL A 111 3.40 -12.19 -10.73
N LEU A 112 2.63 -11.22 -11.23
CA LEU A 112 1.40 -10.76 -10.56
C LEU A 112 0.40 -11.91 -10.39
N ARG A 113 0.11 -12.69 -11.46
CA ARG A 113 -0.83 -13.83 -11.36
C ARG A 113 -0.37 -14.89 -10.36
N ARG A 114 0.93 -15.19 -10.31
CA ARG A 114 1.47 -16.15 -9.35
C ARG A 114 1.29 -15.69 -7.91
N GLN A 115 1.50 -14.40 -7.64
CA GLN A 115 1.34 -13.82 -6.31
C GLN A 115 -0.13 -13.66 -5.91
N LEU A 116 -1.03 -13.34 -6.85
CA LEU A 116 -2.48 -13.37 -6.60
C LEU A 116 -2.95 -14.81 -6.29
N GLY A 117 -2.43 -15.82 -6.98
CA GLY A 117 -2.69 -17.22 -6.66
C GLY A 117 -2.21 -17.61 -5.27
N LEU A 118 -1.02 -17.14 -4.85
CA LEU A 118 -0.51 -17.33 -3.50
C LEU A 118 -1.42 -16.65 -2.45
N ALA A 119 -1.86 -15.42 -2.71
CA ALA A 119 -2.75 -14.69 -1.82
C ALA A 119 -4.11 -15.42 -1.67
N GLU A 120 -4.64 -15.96 -2.76
CA GLU A 120 -5.88 -16.77 -2.74
C GLU A 120 -5.70 -18.06 -1.94
N GLU A 121 -4.58 -18.76 -2.11
CA GLU A 121 -4.22 -19.97 -1.35
C GLU A 121 -4.15 -19.69 0.15
N LEU A 122 -3.48 -18.59 0.53
CA LEU A 122 -3.26 -18.20 1.92
C LEU A 122 -4.43 -17.44 2.55
N GLN A 123 -5.44 -17.07 1.75
CA GLN A 123 -6.56 -16.20 2.17
C GLN A 123 -6.10 -14.84 2.74
N LEU A 124 -4.98 -14.33 2.25
CA LEU A 124 -4.48 -13.01 2.61
C LEU A 124 -4.94 -11.96 1.59
N PRO A 125 -5.19 -10.72 2.03
CA PRO A 125 -5.42 -9.62 1.10
C PRO A 125 -4.14 -9.26 0.35
N VAL A 126 -4.27 -8.43 -0.70
CA VAL A 126 -3.13 -7.96 -1.49
C VAL A 126 -3.01 -6.44 -1.48
N ILE A 127 -1.77 -5.95 -1.59
CA ILE A 127 -1.45 -4.54 -1.83
C ILE A 127 -0.97 -4.40 -3.27
N ILE A 128 -1.75 -3.68 -4.10
CA ILE A 128 -1.51 -3.55 -5.53
C ILE A 128 -0.85 -2.21 -5.87
N HIS A 129 0.30 -2.30 -6.52
CA HIS A 129 0.92 -1.24 -7.30
C HIS A 129 0.36 -1.21 -8.72
N ASP A 130 -0.04 -0.04 -9.20
CA ASP A 130 -0.58 0.11 -10.54
C ASP A 130 -0.18 1.46 -11.15
N ARG A 131 0.83 1.45 -12.01
CA ARG A 131 1.34 2.65 -12.66
C ARG A 131 1.37 2.51 -14.17
N ASP A 132 0.56 3.33 -14.87
CA ASP A 132 0.38 3.30 -16.33
C ASP A 132 0.00 1.91 -16.90
N ALA A 133 -0.61 1.03 -16.05
CA ALA A 133 -0.96 -0.35 -16.35
C ALA A 133 -2.43 -0.71 -16.06
N HIS A 134 -3.26 0.29 -15.76
CA HIS A 134 -4.64 0.14 -15.26
C HIS A 134 -5.46 -0.94 -15.98
N GLY A 135 -5.40 -0.99 -17.32
CA GLY A 135 -6.17 -1.95 -18.13
C GLY A 135 -5.79 -3.40 -17.84
N ASP A 136 -4.49 -3.70 -17.86
CA ASP A 136 -3.97 -5.04 -17.63
C ASP A 136 -4.11 -5.45 -16.17
N THR A 137 -3.86 -4.51 -15.23
CA THR A 137 -4.05 -4.76 -13.80
C THR A 137 -5.52 -5.13 -13.53
N MET A 138 -6.48 -4.36 -14.03
CA MET A 138 -7.90 -4.66 -13.90
C MET A 138 -8.29 -6.00 -14.55
N ALA A 139 -7.74 -6.32 -15.71
CA ALA A 139 -7.99 -7.60 -16.36
C ALA A 139 -7.53 -8.77 -15.47
N ILE A 140 -6.33 -8.67 -14.91
CA ILE A 140 -5.74 -9.75 -14.09
C ILE A 140 -6.46 -9.89 -12.74
N VAL A 141 -6.77 -8.80 -12.04
CA VAL A 141 -7.46 -8.93 -10.73
C VAL A 141 -8.86 -9.53 -10.86
N ARG A 142 -9.53 -9.36 -12.01
CA ARG A 142 -10.83 -10.04 -12.30
C ARG A 142 -10.69 -11.56 -12.45
N GLU A 143 -9.52 -12.08 -12.80
CA GLU A 143 -9.23 -13.51 -12.85
C GLU A 143 -9.28 -14.16 -11.45
N PHE A 144 -9.15 -13.36 -10.37
CA PHE A 144 -9.07 -13.80 -8.97
C PHE A 144 -10.20 -13.23 -8.10
N PRO A 145 -11.47 -13.59 -8.34
CA PRO A 145 -12.63 -12.95 -7.69
C PRO A 145 -12.73 -13.20 -6.18
N ARG A 146 -11.99 -14.18 -5.64
CA ARG A 146 -11.94 -14.45 -4.20
C ARG A 146 -10.88 -13.63 -3.47
N VAL A 147 -9.90 -13.09 -4.18
CA VAL A 147 -8.87 -12.21 -3.61
C VAL A 147 -9.48 -10.84 -3.32
N LYS A 148 -9.15 -10.28 -2.17
CA LYS A 148 -9.44 -8.89 -1.81
C LYS A 148 -8.15 -8.11 -1.75
N GLY A 149 -8.21 -6.86 -2.15
CA GLY A 149 -7.02 -6.05 -2.18
C GLY A 149 -7.28 -4.57 -1.96
N VAL A 150 -6.18 -3.85 -1.82
CA VAL A 150 -6.12 -2.40 -1.87
C VAL A 150 -5.25 -1.98 -3.06
N PHE A 151 -5.75 -1.07 -3.86
CA PHE A 151 -4.88 -0.31 -4.77
C PHE A 151 -4.24 0.81 -3.97
N HIS A 152 -2.94 0.66 -3.68
CA HIS A 152 -2.20 1.70 -3.00
C HIS A 152 -1.92 2.87 -3.95
N CYS A 153 -1.64 4.05 -3.43
CA CYS A 153 -1.35 5.26 -4.22
C CYS A 153 -2.32 5.44 -5.41
N PHE A 154 -3.62 5.22 -5.20
CA PHE A 154 -4.58 5.09 -6.29
C PHE A 154 -4.57 6.30 -7.23
N ALA A 155 -4.24 6.06 -8.51
CA ALA A 155 -4.13 7.06 -9.56
C ALA A 155 -5.10 6.86 -10.74
N GLY A 156 -5.99 5.86 -10.64
CA GLY A 156 -6.98 5.53 -11.65
C GLY A 156 -8.11 6.55 -11.80
N SER A 157 -9.04 6.27 -12.70
CA SER A 157 -10.23 7.11 -12.92
C SER A 157 -11.33 6.82 -11.90
N ALA A 158 -12.36 7.70 -11.87
CA ALA A 158 -13.55 7.49 -11.04
C ALA A 158 -14.36 6.24 -11.49
N GLU A 159 -14.30 5.89 -12.77
CA GLU A 159 -14.93 4.66 -13.30
C GLU A 159 -14.23 3.42 -12.76
N MET A 160 -12.89 3.39 -12.84
CA MET A 160 -12.07 2.30 -12.28
C MET A 160 -12.30 2.16 -10.78
N ALA A 161 -12.31 3.28 -10.06
CA ALA A 161 -12.57 3.29 -8.61
C ALA A 161 -13.94 2.68 -8.28
N ARG A 162 -14.98 3.03 -9.04
CA ARG A 162 -16.34 2.53 -8.86
C ARG A 162 -16.40 1.02 -9.07
N GLU A 163 -15.74 0.51 -10.12
CA GLU A 163 -15.65 -0.92 -10.38
C GLU A 163 -14.92 -1.67 -9.27
N LEU A 164 -13.75 -1.19 -8.84
CA LEU A 164 -12.99 -1.79 -7.74
C LEU A 164 -13.82 -1.86 -6.46
N ILE A 165 -14.52 -0.77 -6.11
CA ILE A 165 -15.40 -0.72 -4.94
C ILE A 165 -16.53 -1.76 -5.06
N GLN A 166 -17.15 -1.92 -6.24
CA GLN A 166 -18.16 -2.96 -6.46
C GLN A 166 -17.62 -4.38 -6.32
N MET A 167 -16.35 -4.60 -6.66
CA MET A 167 -15.62 -5.86 -6.41
C MET A 167 -15.23 -6.04 -4.95
N GLY A 168 -15.45 -5.03 -4.09
CA GLY A 168 -15.09 -5.02 -2.67
C GLY A 168 -13.62 -4.71 -2.41
N TRP A 169 -12.94 -4.05 -3.34
CA TRP A 169 -11.55 -3.61 -3.20
C TRP A 169 -11.47 -2.22 -2.56
N MET A 170 -10.42 -2.01 -1.77
CA MET A 170 -10.13 -0.74 -1.11
C MET A 170 -9.25 0.15 -2.00
N LEU A 171 -9.31 1.45 -1.74
CA LEU A 171 -8.47 2.46 -2.38
C LEU A 171 -7.68 3.20 -1.31
N SER A 172 -6.36 3.30 -1.47
CA SER A 172 -5.52 4.05 -0.56
C SER A 172 -4.95 5.31 -1.21
N PHE A 173 -4.82 6.36 -0.41
CA PHE A 173 -4.35 7.66 -0.85
C PHE A 173 -3.22 8.14 0.05
N ASN A 174 -2.21 8.78 -0.56
CA ASN A 174 -1.03 9.32 0.09
C ASN A 174 -0.87 10.83 -0.16
N GLY A 175 0.31 11.34 0.16
CA GLY A 175 0.65 12.75 0.02
C GLY A 175 0.40 13.33 -1.36
N ALA A 176 0.42 12.52 -2.43
CA ALA A 176 0.13 12.97 -3.78
C ALA A 176 -1.27 13.59 -3.92
N ALA A 177 -2.24 13.15 -3.12
CA ALA A 177 -3.59 13.74 -3.10
C ALA A 177 -3.62 15.20 -2.63
N THR A 178 -2.58 15.65 -1.94
CA THR A 178 -2.45 17.04 -1.45
C THR A 178 -1.82 17.99 -2.47
N PHE A 179 -1.25 17.47 -3.57
CA PHE A 179 -0.50 18.28 -4.52
C PHE A 179 -1.41 19.21 -5.33
N LYS A 180 -0.89 20.41 -5.66
CA LYS A 180 -1.66 21.42 -6.41
C LYS A 180 -2.15 20.95 -7.78
N ASN A 181 -1.41 20.03 -8.40
CA ASN A 181 -1.73 19.45 -9.71
C ASN A 181 -2.52 18.13 -9.62
N ALA A 182 -2.83 17.64 -8.42
CA ALA A 182 -3.66 16.47 -8.24
C ALA A 182 -5.11 16.78 -8.72
N LYS A 183 -5.56 16.05 -9.74
CA LYS A 183 -6.91 16.21 -10.29
C LYS A 183 -7.77 14.96 -10.04
N LYS A 184 -7.24 13.78 -10.39
CA LYS A 184 -7.98 12.52 -10.30
C LYS A 184 -8.24 12.10 -8.84
N ALA A 185 -7.21 12.12 -7.98
CA ALA A 185 -7.36 11.66 -6.59
C ALA A 185 -8.45 12.44 -5.81
N PRO A 186 -8.53 13.78 -5.87
CA PRO A 186 -9.63 14.51 -5.23
C PRO A 186 -11.02 14.16 -5.80
N GLU A 187 -11.15 13.93 -7.10
CA GLU A 187 -12.42 13.50 -7.73
C GLU A 187 -12.86 12.12 -7.23
N VAL A 188 -11.95 11.17 -7.20
CA VAL A 188 -12.22 9.81 -6.69
C VAL A 188 -12.55 9.84 -5.20
N ILE A 189 -11.78 10.58 -4.39
CA ILE A 189 -12.05 10.73 -2.96
C ILE A 189 -13.46 11.30 -2.74
N ALA A 190 -13.86 12.32 -3.49
CA ALA A 190 -15.19 12.91 -3.36
C ALA A 190 -16.31 11.88 -3.64
N ALA A 191 -16.14 11.04 -4.67
CA ALA A 191 -17.15 10.09 -5.13
C ALA A 191 -17.18 8.78 -4.32
N ALA A 192 -16.04 8.30 -3.82
CA ALA A 192 -15.94 7.00 -3.14
C ALA A 192 -16.53 7.04 -1.72
N PRO A 193 -17.21 5.97 -1.25
CA PRO A 193 -17.62 5.86 0.15
C PRO A 193 -16.41 5.90 1.09
N LEU A 194 -16.50 6.64 2.19
CA LEU A 194 -15.42 6.75 3.17
C LEU A 194 -15.01 5.37 3.73
N SER A 195 -15.95 4.43 3.82
CA SER A 195 -15.72 3.05 4.28
C SER A 195 -14.85 2.21 3.34
N MET A 196 -14.56 2.71 2.14
CA MET A 196 -13.71 2.05 1.13
C MET A 196 -12.36 2.77 0.94
N LEU A 197 -12.09 3.80 1.74
CA LEU A 197 -10.84 4.57 1.67
C LEU A 197 -9.89 4.17 2.79
N MET A 198 -8.61 4.11 2.46
CA MET A 198 -7.49 4.04 3.39
C MET A 198 -6.53 5.20 3.16
N ILE A 199 -5.67 5.44 4.11
CA ILE A 199 -4.62 6.46 4.05
C ILE A 199 -3.26 5.82 4.27
N GLU A 200 -2.27 6.37 3.60
CA GLU A 200 -0.89 5.91 3.64
C GLU A 200 0.07 7.07 3.45
N THR A 201 1.36 6.84 3.67
CA THR A 201 2.39 7.82 3.33
C THR A 201 3.16 7.48 2.07
N ASP A 202 3.40 6.22 1.80
CA ASP A 202 4.39 5.74 0.84
C ASP A 202 5.80 6.27 1.20
N ALA A 203 6.05 6.41 2.51
CA ALA A 203 7.32 6.92 3.03
C ALA A 203 8.48 5.99 2.64
N PRO A 204 9.62 6.58 2.26
CA PRO A 204 10.08 7.96 2.37
C PRO A 204 9.68 8.87 1.19
N TYR A 205 8.80 8.42 0.31
CA TYR A 205 8.37 9.13 -0.90
C TYR A 205 7.13 10.00 -0.66
N LEU A 206 6.72 10.74 -1.68
CA LEU A 206 5.42 11.42 -1.82
C LEU A 206 5.00 12.31 -0.64
N THR A 207 5.95 12.94 0.02
CA THR A 207 5.71 13.84 1.17
C THR A 207 4.60 14.85 0.88
N PRO A 208 3.56 14.95 1.73
CA PRO A 208 2.43 15.82 1.49
C PRO A 208 2.78 17.32 1.58
N VAL A 209 1.92 18.16 1.02
CA VAL A 209 1.95 19.62 1.31
C VAL A 209 1.56 19.81 2.79
N PRO A 210 2.26 20.71 3.57
CA PRO A 210 3.25 21.70 3.10
C PRO A 210 4.71 21.19 3.04
N HIS A 211 4.98 19.94 3.37
CA HIS A 211 6.33 19.38 3.59
C HIS A 211 7.00 18.82 2.33
N ARG A 212 6.54 19.20 1.14
CA ARG A 212 7.12 18.76 -0.13
C ARG A 212 8.63 18.96 -0.19
N GLY A 213 9.36 17.86 -0.55
CA GLY A 213 10.83 17.86 -0.65
C GLY A 213 11.57 17.43 0.62
N GLU A 214 10.87 17.26 1.73
CA GLU A 214 11.40 16.61 2.93
C GLU A 214 11.29 15.08 2.80
N ARG A 215 12.07 14.32 3.59
CA ARG A 215 11.88 12.87 3.70
C ARG A 215 10.55 12.61 4.42
N ASN A 216 9.68 11.82 3.80
CA ASN A 216 8.40 11.45 4.37
C ASN A 216 8.58 10.46 5.53
N ASP A 217 7.64 10.47 6.49
CA ASP A 217 7.47 9.45 7.52
C ASP A 217 5.99 9.29 7.87
N SER A 218 5.63 8.22 8.58
CA SER A 218 4.24 7.91 8.90
C SER A 218 3.49 9.00 9.68
N SER A 219 4.19 9.91 10.37
CA SER A 219 3.52 11.02 11.06
C SER A 219 2.86 12.02 10.11
N TYR A 220 3.27 12.02 8.85
CA TYR A 220 2.68 12.89 7.82
C TYR A 220 1.40 12.34 7.21
N VAL A 221 0.98 11.11 7.52
CA VAL A 221 -0.31 10.54 7.05
C VAL A 221 -1.51 11.37 7.51
N ARG A 222 -1.37 12.14 8.60
CA ARG A 222 -2.40 13.09 9.08
C ARG A 222 -2.81 14.11 8.02
N PHE A 223 -1.86 14.60 7.21
CA PHE A 223 -2.16 15.57 6.15
C PHE A 223 -3.00 14.97 5.04
N VAL A 224 -2.89 13.65 4.83
CA VAL A 224 -3.76 12.92 3.90
C VAL A 224 -5.18 12.82 4.47
N ALA A 225 -5.32 12.51 5.76
CA ALA A 225 -6.62 12.51 6.45
C ALA A 225 -7.29 13.90 6.42
N GLU A 226 -6.55 14.96 6.72
CA GLU A 226 -7.01 16.35 6.62
C GLU A 226 -7.48 16.69 5.19
N LYS A 227 -6.73 16.25 4.18
CA LYS A 227 -7.11 16.46 2.78
C LYS A 227 -8.40 15.75 2.39
N ILE A 228 -8.56 14.50 2.81
CA ILE A 228 -9.81 13.73 2.59
C ILE A 228 -10.98 14.41 3.32
N ALA A 229 -10.77 14.86 4.55
CA ALA A 229 -11.77 15.58 5.33
C ALA A 229 -12.24 16.85 4.60
N GLN A 230 -11.30 17.67 4.12
CA GLN A 230 -11.59 18.86 3.32
C GLN A 230 -12.45 18.54 2.08
N ILE A 231 -12.09 17.47 1.34
CA ILE A 231 -12.80 17.10 0.11
C ILE A 231 -14.22 16.60 0.40
N LYS A 232 -14.40 15.84 1.50
CA LYS A 232 -15.68 15.24 1.87
C LYS A 232 -16.57 16.14 2.74
N GLY A 233 -16.08 17.29 3.20
CA GLY A 233 -16.80 18.15 4.14
C GLY A 233 -16.98 17.49 5.51
N LEU A 234 -15.98 16.73 5.96
CA LEU A 234 -15.93 16.03 7.24
C LEU A 234 -14.85 16.67 8.13
N THR A 235 -14.81 16.28 9.42
CA THR A 235 -13.69 16.62 10.28
C THR A 235 -12.52 15.65 10.08
N PRO A 236 -11.27 16.07 10.34
CA PRO A 236 -10.11 15.16 10.31
C PRO A 236 -10.30 13.93 11.22
N GLU A 237 -10.89 14.11 12.39
CA GLU A 237 -11.13 13.03 13.37
C GLU A 237 -12.12 11.98 12.84
N GLU A 238 -13.15 12.38 12.09
CA GLU A 238 -14.08 11.45 11.44
C GLU A 238 -13.35 10.61 10.38
N VAL A 239 -12.47 11.23 9.60
CA VAL A 239 -11.66 10.51 8.59
C VAL A 239 -10.63 9.61 9.25
N GLU A 240 -9.89 10.08 10.24
CA GLU A 240 -8.93 9.27 11.00
C GLU A 240 -9.61 8.02 11.58
N LYS A 241 -10.76 8.19 12.24
CA LYS A 241 -11.52 7.08 12.81
C LYS A 241 -11.94 6.08 11.73
N ALA A 242 -12.53 6.55 10.63
CA ALA A 242 -13.03 5.69 9.56
C ALA A 242 -11.89 4.92 8.88
N THR A 243 -10.77 5.60 8.56
CA THR A 243 -9.62 4.96 7.88
C THR A 243 -8.86 4.03 8.81
N TRP A 244 -8.80 4.32 10.12
CA TRP A 244 -8.31 3.39 11.14
C TRP A 244 -9.12 2.10 11.17
N GLU A 245 -10.46 2.19 11.24
CA GLU A 245 -11.36 1.04 11.26
C GLU A 245 -11.30 0.26 9.93
N ASN A 246 -11.18 0.97 8.80
CA ASN A 246 -11.06 0.36 7.47
C ASN A 246 -9.77 -0.46 7.36
N GLY A 247 -8.62 0.12 7.72
CA GLY A 247 -7.33 -0.57 7.67
C GLY A 247 -7.32 -1.80 8.58
N ARG A 248 -7.79 -1.65 9.82
CA ARG A 248 -7.88 -2.77 10.78
C ARG A 248 -8.76 -3.90 10.26
N ARG A 249 -9.93 -3.59 9.76
CA ARG A 249 -10.85 -4.58 9.18
C ARG A 249 -10.24 -5.27 7.95
N PHE A 250 -9.53 -4.52 7.10
CA PHE A 250 -8.94 -5.04 5.87
C PHE A 250 -7.77 -5.98 6.14
N PHE A 251 -6.86 -5.61 7.02
CA PHE A 251 -5.68 -6.41 7.37
C PHE A 251 -5.92 -7.42 8.50
N GLY A 252 -7.07 -7.37 9.19
CA GLY A 252 -7.39 -8.28 10.29
C GLY A 252 -6.60 -8.05 11.58
N VAL A 253 -6.25 -6.80 11.90
CA VAL A 253 -5.37 -6.38 13.02
C VAL A 253 -6.07 -5.51 14.04
#